data_e7547ffcd5c8bba9c4fe941e2ae2e453
#
_entry.id   e7547ffcd5c8bba9c4fe941e2ae2e453
#
_cell.length_a   1.000
_cell.length_b   1.000
_cell.length_c   1.000
_cell.angle_alpha   90.00
_cell.angle_beta   90.00
_cell.angle_gamma   90.00
#
_symmetry.space_group_name_H-M   'P 1'
#
loop_
_entity.id
_entity.type
_entity.pdbx_description
1 polymer ?
#
loop_
_entity_poly.entity_id
_entity_poly.type
_entity_poly.pdbx_seq_one_letter_code
_entity_poly.pdbx_strand_id
1 'polypeptide(L)'
;MAQLTAEDRAFLTAQLNKSRDIVLKEIAGLRPDQWAFRPDEETWSIGECADHILTVERRLFSLVSKAMQSAPADPARAVEVQHKTSKMLHAVPAREVRVKVPPGVVNHSHSASPEEFIGPFEQQRAVVLKYVADTQDPLHDRVSPHMVFNDLDGCQWLLMIALHSQRHADQMAEVKRHAAYPK
;
A
#
# COMPACT_ATOMS: atom_id res chain seq x y z
N MET A 1 1.94 -24.89 -11.26
CA MET A 1 2.17 -23.45 -11.02
C MET A 1 0.88 -22.84 -10.51
N ALA A 2 0.89 -22.29 -9.29
CA ALA A 2 -0.32 -21.81 -8.63
C ALA A 2 -0.63 -20.35 -9.06
N GLN A 3 -1.51 -20.26 -10.07
CA GLN A 3 -2.10 -18.99 -10.49
C GLN A 3 -3.11 -18.51 -9.44
N LEU A 4 -3.47 -17.22 -9.47
CA LEU A 4 -4.55 -16.69 -8.64
C LEU A 4 -5.86 -17.43 -8.94
N THR A 5 -6.49 -17.92 -7.89
CA THR A 5 -7.86 -18.45 -7.97
C THR A 5 -8.87 -17.31 -8.16
N ALA A 6 -10.11 -17.62 -8.47
CA ALA A 6 -11.19 -16.63 -8.51
C ALA A 6 -11.40 -15.95 -7.14
N GLU A 7 -11.21 -16.71 -6.06
CA GLU A 7 -11.29 -16.20 -4.68
C GLU A 7 -10.15 -15.22 -4.36
N ASP A 8 -8.91 -15.54 -4.74
CA ASP A 8 -7.76 -14.63 -4.57
C ASP A 8 -7.98 -13.31 -5.31
N ARG A 9 -8.46 -13.39 -6.58
CA ARG A 9 -8.75 -12.17 -7.36
C ARG A 9 -9.85 -11.34 -6.72
N ALA A 10 -10.92 -11.95 -6.28
CA ALA A 10 -12.02 -11.26 -5.61
C ALA A 10 -11.54 -10.61 -4.31
N PHE A 11 -10.76 -11.32 -3.51
CA PHE A 11 -10.18 -10.82 -2.26
C PHE A 11 -9.24 -9.64 -2.49
N LEU A 12 -8.25 -9.77 -3.38
CA LEU A 12 -7.30 -8.69 -3.69
C LEU A 12 -8.01 -7.45 -4.25
N THR A 13 -8.96 -7.66 -5.18
CA THR A 13 -9.76 -6.58 -5.75
C THR A 13 -10.54 -5.84 -4.68
N ALA A 14 -11.18 -6.56 -3.75
CA ALA A 14 -11.91 -5.96 -2.64
C ALA A 14 -10.98 -5.13 -1.72
N GLN A 15 -9.79 -5.65 -1.35
CA GLN A 15 -8.83 -4.93 -0.51
C GLN A 15 -8.27 -3.69 -1.20
N LEU A 16 -7.93 -3.79 -2.49
CA LEU A 16 -7.41 -2.66 -3.28
C LEU A 16 -8.46 -1.56 -3.45
N ASN A 17 -9.71 -1.90 -3.76
CA ASN A 17 -10.80 -0.92 -3.87
C ASN A 17 -11.10 -0.28 -2.52
N LYS A 18 -11.25 -1.08 -1.45
CA LYS A 18 -11.48 -0.58 -0.10
C LYS A 18 -10.42 0.45 0.32
N SER A 19 -9.15 0.11 0.14
CA SER A 19 -8.06 1.02 0.54
C SER A 19 -8.00 2.29 -0.33
N ARG A 20 -8.31 2.20 -1.64
CA ARG A 20 -8.47 3.36 -2.51
C ARG A 20 -9.56 4.30 -1.97
N ASP A 21 -10.73 3.74 -1.71
CA ASP A 21 -11.90 4.53 -1.30
C ASP A 21 -11.68 5.20 0.06
N ILE A 22 -10.96 4.54 0.99
CA ILE A 22 -10.57 5.14 2.26
C ILE A 22 -9.61 6.32 2.03
N VAL A 23 -8.58 6.18 1.19
CA VAL A 23 -7.64 7.27 0.86
C VAL A 23 -8.39 8.46 0.26
N LEU A 24 -9.22 8.22 -0.76
CA LEU A 24 -9.99 9.28 -1.42
C LEU A 24 -10.95 9.98 -0.45
N LYS A 25 -11.58 9.24 0.45
CA LYS A 25 -12.43 9.82 1.51
C LYS A 25 -11.64 10.73 2.44
N GLU A 26 -10.42 10.33 2.84
CA GLU A 26 -9.61 11.13 3.75
C GLU A 26 -9.10 12.43 3.12
N ILE A 27 -9.00 12.52 1.81
CA ILE A 27 -8.50 13.73 1.13
C ILE A 27 -9.60 14.58 0.49
N ALA A 28 -10.85 14.10 0.47
CA ALA A 28 -11.95 14.78 -0.18
C ALA A 28 -12.21 16.18 0.41
N GLY A 29 -12.21 17.20 -0.45
CA GLY A 29 -12.57 18.57 -0.09
C GLY A 29 -11.61 19.27 0.85
N LEU A 30 -10.38 18.78 0.98
CA LEU A 30 -9.37 19.45 1.81
C LEU A 30 -8.90 20.74 1.15
N ARG A 31 -8.79 21.80 1.97
CA ARG A 31 -8.15 23.04 1.57
C ARG A 31 -6.62 22.89 1.58
N PRO A 32 -5.87 23.81 0.89
CA PRO A 32 -4.41 23.76 0.87
C PRO A 32 -3.76 23.81 2.27
N ASP A 33 -4.33 24.60 3.20
CA ASP A 33 -3.84 24.68 4.58
C ASP A 33 -4.05 23.37 5.35
N GLN A 34 -5.14 22.66 5.10
CA GLN A 34 -5.43 21.35 5.67
C GLN A 34 -4.55 20.23 5.07
N TRP A 35 -4.27 20.32 3.77
CA TRP A 35 -3.42 19.39 3.04
C TRP A 35 -1.96 19.45 3.53
N ALA A 36 -1.46 20.66 3.75
CA ALA A 36 -0.08 20.92 4.16
C ALA A 36 0.15 20.92 5.69
N PHE A 37 -0.92 20.82 6.50
CA PHE A 37 -0.81 20.89 7.94
C PHE A 37 0.01 19.73 8.51
N ARG A 38 1.02 20.07 9.33
CA ARG A 38 1.83 19.13 10.12
C ARG A 38 1.57 19.38 11.60
N PRO A 39 1.20 18.36 12.38
CA PRO A 39 1.05 18.49 13.83
C PRO A 39 2.32 18.93 14.54
N ASP A 40 3.48 18.43 14.09
CA ASP A 40 4.82 18.73 14.56
C ASP A 40 5.86 18.44 13.46
N GLU A 41 7.15 18.66 13.75
CA GLU A 41 8.24 18.46 12.77
C GLU A 41 8.45 16.98 12.38
N GLU A 42 8.07 16.04 13.23
CA GLU A 42 8.25 14.60 13.00
C GLU A 42 7.03 13.94 12.37
N THR A 43 5.88 14.62 12.39
CA THR A 43 4.61 14.08 11.88
C THR A 43 4.34 14.59 10.46
N TRP A 44 4.08 13.66 9.55
CA TRP A 44 3.76 13.98 8.17
C TRP A 44 2.41 14.67 8.03
N SER A 45 2.34 15.60 7.07
CA SER A 45 1.07 16.15 6.61
C SER A 45 0.24 15.12 5.85
N ILE A 46 -1.02 15.45 5.57
CA ILE A 46 -1.89 14.61 4.73
C ILE A 46 -1.30 14.49 3.33
N GLY A 47 -0.79 15.58 2.75
CA GLY A 47 -0.13 15.58 1.44
C GLY A 47 1.09 14.67 1.39
N GLU A 48 1.94 14.72 2.41
CA GLU A 48 3.11 13.83 2.49
C GLU A 48 2.72 12.35 2.61
N CYS A 49 1.67 12.04 3.37
CA CYS A 49 1.13 10.68 3.44
C CYS A 49 0.59 10.22 2.07
N ALA A 50 -0.11 11.08 1.34
CA ALA A 50 -0.66 10.77 0.02
C ALA A 50 0.44 10.47 -1.00
N ASP A 51 1.42 11.34 -1.14
CA ASP A 51 2.55 11.14 -2.05
C ASP A 51 3.37 9.89 -1.70
N HIS A 52 3.52 9.62 -0.40
CA HIS A 52 4.17 8.39 0.05
C HIS A 52 3.38 7.15 -0.36
N ILE A 53 2.06 7.14 -0.22
CA ILE A 53 1.21 6.05 -0.69
C ILE A 53 1.48 5.77 -2.18
N LEU A 54 1.42 6.78 -3.03
CA LEU A 54 1.61 6.62 -4.47
C LEU A 54 3.00 6.10 -4.84
N THR A 55 4.03 6.67 -4.20
CA THR A 55 5.42 6.25 -4.44
C THR A 55 5.65 4.80 -4.00
N VAL A 56 5.16 4.43 -2.82
CA VAL A 56 5.32 3.07 -2.32
C VAL A 56 4.49 2.08 -3.11
N GLU A 57 3.29 2.44 -3.55
CA GLU A 57 2.47 1.58 -4.41
C GLU A 57 3.19 1.24 -5.71
N ARG A 58 3.77 2.23 -6.40
CA ARG A 58 4.58 2.02 -7.61
C ARG A 58 5.77 1.10 -7.33
N ARG A 59 6.46 1.32 -6.22
CA ARG A 59 7.61 0.50 -5.82
C ARG A 59 7.20 -0.94 -5.50
N LEU A 60 6.15 -1.15 -4.70
CA LEU A 60 5.65 -2.47 -4.35
C LEU A 60 5.20 -3.23 -5.60
N PHE A 61 4.50 -2.56 -6.52
CA PHE A 61 4.09 -3.18 -7.76
C PHE A 61 5.29 -3.57 -8.65
N SER A 62 6.35 -2.77 -8.69
CA SER A 62 7.59 -3.14 -9.38
C SER A 62 8.27 -4.36 -8.76
N LEU A 63 8.17 -4.53 -7.42
CA LEU A 63 8.69 -5.71 -6.74
C LEU A 63 7.91 -6.98 -7.09
N VAL A 64 6.59 -6.89 -7.31
CA VAL A 64 5.79 -8.02 -7.84
C VAL A 64 6.35 -8.45 -9.19
N SER A 65 6.52 -7.52 -10.13
CA SER A 65 7.08 -7.81 -11.46
C SER A 65 8.48 -8.43 -11.39
N LYS A 66 9.31 -7.93 -10.46
CA LYS A 66 10.66 -8.49 -10.22
C LYS A 66 10.60 -9.90 -9.62
N ALA A 67 9.69 -10.15 -8.68
CA ALA A 67 9.51 -11.47 -8.09
C ALA A 67 9.11 -12.52 -9.15
N MET A 68 8.32 -12.14 -10.16
CA MET A 68 7.94 -13.04 -11.26
C MET A 68 9.12 -13.50 -12.13
N GLN A 69 10.25 -12.79 -12.10
CA GLN A 69 11.48 -13.15 -12.80
C GLN A 69 12.37 -14.11 -12.00
N SER A 70 12.08 -14.34 -10.72
CA SER A 70 12.83 -15.26 -9.87
C SER A 70 12.45 -16.71 -10.13
N ALA A 71 13.30 -17.65 -9.69
CA ALA A 71 12.95 -19.08 -9.70
C ALA A 71 11.74 -19.36 -8.79
N PRO A 72 10.95 -20.41 -9.10
CA PRO A 72 9.90 -20.87 -8.18
C PRO A 72 10.50 -21.22 -6.82
N ALA A 73 9.74 -20.92 -5.76
CA ALA A 73 10.10 -21.34 -4.42
C ALA A 73 9.91 -22.86 -4.27
N ASP A 74 10.61 -23.45 -3.31
CA ASP A 74 10.30 -24.80 -2.84
C ASP A 74 8.83 -24.86 -2.39
N PRO A 75 8.07 -25.93 -2.74
CA PRO A 75 6.64 -26.03 -2.43
C PRO A 75 6.34 -25.90 -0.92
N ALA A 76 7.18 -26.47 -0.04
CA ALA A 76 6.97 -26.33 1.41
C ALA A 76 7.11 -24.87 1.85
N ARG A 77 8.09 -24.14 1.32
CA ARG A 77 8.27 -22.70 1.58
C ARG A 77 7.11 -21.87 1.06
N ALA A 78 6.60 -22.19 -0.14
CA ALA A 78 5.44 -21.48 -0.69
C ALA A 78 4.20 -21.62 0.21
N VAL A 79 3.92 -22.83 0.71
CA VAL A 79 2.84 -23.06 1.68
C VAL A 79 3.04 -22.32 2.99
N GLU A 80 4.26 -22.36 3.56
CA GLU A 80 4.59 -21.64 4.81
C GLU A 80 4.33 -20.14 4.69
N VAL A 81 4.71 -19.54 3.56
CA VAL A 81 4.53 -18.10 3.33
C VAL A 81 3.06 -17.72 3.29
N GLN A 82 2.20 -18.50 2.66
CA GLN A 82 0.76 -18.20 2.55
C GLN A 82 0.05 -18.04 3.90
N HIS A 83 0.48 -18.78 4.94
CA HIS A 83 -0.06 -18.64 6.30
C HIS A 83 0.15 -17.26 6.93
N LYS A 84 1.04 -16.41 6.36
CA LYS A 84 1.30 -15.05 6.87
C LYS A 84 0.21 -14.04 6.51
N THR A 85 -0.66 -14.34 5.55
CA THR A 85 -1.71 -13.42 5.08
C THR A 85 -2.59 -12.91 6.21
N SER A 86 -3.05 -13.78 7.10
CA SER A 86 -3.85 -13.37 8.27
C SER A 86 -3.09 -12.43 9.20
N LYS A 87 -1.81 -12.70 9.46
CA LYS A 87 -0.95 -11.81 10.26
C LYS A 87 -0.79 -10.45 9.60
N MET A 88 -0.62 -10.40 8.27
CA MET A 88 -0.47 -9.14 7.53
C MET A 88 -1.71 -8.26 7.64
N LEU A 89 -2.91 -8.84 7.51
CA LEU A 89 -4.18 -8.12 7.60
C LEU A 89 -4.35 -7.35 8.92
N HIS A 90 -3.75 -7.84 10.00
CA HIS A 90 -3.80 -7.19 11.31
C HIS A 90 -2.57 -6.28 11.54
N ALA A 91 -1.37 -6.78 11.26
CA ALA A 91 -0.14 -6.10 11.64
C ALA A 91 0.22 -4.90 10.76
N VAL A 92 -0.11 -4.93 9.45
CA VAL A 92 0.28 -3.83 8.54
C VAL A 92 -0.52 -2.56 8.80
N PRO A 93 -1.87 -2.59 8.91
CA PRO A 93 -2.65 -1.41 9.25
C PRO A 93 -2.41 -0.92 10.69
N ALA A 94 -2.03 -1.81 11.62
CA ALA A 94 -1.80 -1.44 13.01
C ALA A 94 -0.72 -0.35 13.12
N ARG A 95 -1.07 0.73 13.84
CA ARG A 95 -0.19 1.90 14.01
C ARG A 95 0.64 1.85 15.29
N GLU A 96 0.54 0.77 16.06
CA GLU A 96 1.26 0.55 17.33
C GLU A 96 2.77 0.47 17.13
N VAL A 97 3.23 -0.06 15.99
CA VAL A 97 4.64 -0.15 15.65
C VAL A 97 4.97 0.91 14.58
N ARG A 98 5.78 1.91 14.96
CA ARG A 98 6.34 2.87 14.02
C ARG A 98 7.52 2.21 13.30
N VAL A 99 7.35 1.93 12.01
CA VAL A 99 8.46 1.48 11.15
C VAL A 99 9.21 2.72 10.70
N LYS A 100 10.51 2.80 11.04
CA LYS A 100 11.38 3.87 10.51
C LYS A 100 11.53 3.68 9.01
N VAL A 101 11.16 4.70 8.26
CA VAL A 101 11.34 4.70 6.80
C VAL A 101 12.83 4.74 6.49
N PRO A 102 13.35 3.86 5.61
CA PRO A 102 14.74 3.92 5.20
C PRO A 102 15.10 5.28 4.58
N PRO A 103 16.33 5.77 4.77
CA PRO A 103 16.79 6.99 4.10
C PRO A 103 16.55 6.90 2.57
N GLY A 104 16.05 7.96 1.97
CA GLY A 104 15.74 8.02 0.53
C GLY A 104 14.33 7.54 0.13
N VAL A 105 13.51 7.07 1.07
CA VAL A 105 12.08 6.76 0.88
C VAL A 105 11.19 7.89 1.46
N VAL A 106 11.79 8.87 2.10
CA VAL A 106 11.08 10.07 2.58
C VAL A 106 10.78 10.94 1.38
N ASN A 107 9.52 10.99 0.99
CA ASN A 107 9.07 11.94 -0.02
C ASN A 107 8.82 13.30 0.62
N HIS A 108 9.40 14.32 0.03
CA HIS A 108 8.83 15.65 0.15
C HIS A 108 7.57 15.65 -0.71
N SER A 109 6.47 16.18 -0.20
CA SER A 109 5.21 16.29 -0.94
C SER A 109 5.46 16.94 -2.31
N HIS A 110 5.06 16.25 -3.37
CA HIS A 110 5.16 16.74 -4.74
C HIS A 110 3.82 17.31 -5.22
N SER A 111 2.72 16.84 -4.63
CA SER A 111 1.38 17.29 -4.94
C SER A 111 1.01 18.49 -4.07
N ALA A 112 0.72 19.63 -4.70
CA ALA A 112 0.36 20.84 -3.97
C ALA A 112 -1.08 20.80 -3.43
N SER A 113 -1.92 19.91 -3.95
CA SER A 113 -3.31 19.75 -3.55
C SER A 113 -3.83 18.32 -3.75
N PRO A 114 -4.99 17.98 -3.14
CA PRO A 114 -5.67 16.71 -3.40
C PRO A 114 -5.93 16.44 -4.88
N GLU A 115 -6.32 17.46 -5.64
CA GLU A 115 -6.66 17.35 -7.06
C GLU A 115 -5.47 16.89 -7.90
N GLU A 116 -4.27 17.36 -7.59
CA GLU A 116 -3.03 16.94 -8.27
C GLU A 116 -2.66 15.49 -7.95
N PHE A 117 -2.99 15.01 -6.75
CA PHE A 117 -2.71 13.64 -6.32
C PHE A 117 -3.70 12.62 -6.90
N ILE A 118 -5.00 12.93 -6.94
CA ILE A 118 -6.08 11.98 -7.25
C ILE A 118 -5.84 11.28 -8.60
N GLY A 119 -5.61 12.04 -9.66
CA GLY A 119 -5.47 11.48 -11.01
C GLY A 119 -4.34 10.44 -11.12
N PRO A 120 -3.09 10.79 -10.74
CA PRO A 120 -1.98 9.84 -10.71
C PRO A 120 -2.20 8.61 -9.81
N PHE A 121 -2.87 8.78 -8.66
CA PHE A 121 -3.17 7.69 -7.75
C PHE A 121 -4.20 6.71 -8.32
N GLU A 122 -5.31 7.22 -8.88
CA GLU A 122 -6.33 6.38 -9.51
C GLU A 122 -5.78 5.64 -10.73
N GLN A 123 -4.97 6.31 -11.55
CA GLN A 123 -4.30 5.69 -12.68
C GLN A 123 -3.39 4.53 -12.23
N GLN A 124 -2.58 4.74 -11.20
CA GLN A 124 -1.71 3.68 -10.67
C GLN A 124 -2.53 2.52 -10.11
N ARG A 125 -3.59 2.81 -9.35
CA ARG A 125 -4.47 1.79 -8.80
C ARG A 125 -5.21 0.99 -9.88
N ALA A 126 -5.62 1.64 -10.97
CA ALA A 126 -6.22 0.97 -12.13
C ALA A 126 -5.24 -0.02 -12.78
N VAL A 127 -3.96 0.34 -12.88
CA VAL A 127 -2.91 -0.58 -13.38
C VAL A 127 -2.80 -1.83 -12.50
N VAL A 128 -2.77 -1.67 -11.18
CA VAL A 128 -2.68 -2.80 -10.24
C VAL A 128 -3.93 -3.68 -10.32
N LEU A 129 -5.12 -3.07 -10.34
CA LEU A 129 -6.39 -3.80 -10.46
C LEU A 129 -6.50 -4.57 -11.78
N LYS A 130 -6.07 -3.96 -12.88
CA LYS A 130 -6.01 -4.64 -14.19
C LYS A 130 -5.06 -5.83 -14.15
N TYR A 131 -3.89 -5.68 -13.56
CA TYR A 131 -2.95 -6.79 -13.39
C TYR A 131 -3.57 -7.93 -12.57
N VAL A 132 -4.23 -7.64 -11.44
CA VAL A 132 -4.93 -8.66 -10.62
C VAL A 132 -6.01 -9.37 -11.42
N ALA A 133 -6.76 -8.65 -12.27
CA ALA A 133 -7.82 -9.25 -13.09
C ALA A 133 -7.26 -10.20 -14.17
N ASP A 134 -6.18 -9.81 -14.85
CA ASP A 134 -5.77 -10.44 -16.11
C ASP A 134 -4.58 -11.40 -15.98
N THR A 135 -3.76 -11.26 -14.91
CA THR A 135 -2.49 -11.99 -14.82
C THR A 135 -2.70 -13.51 -14.78
N GLN A 136 -1.82 -14.22 -15.48
CA GLN A 136 -1.64 -15.68 -15.41
C GLN A 136 -0.33 -16.05 -14.67
N ASP A 137 0.32 -15.06 -14.07
CA ASP A 137 1.57 -15.27 -13.34
C ASP A 137 1.37 -16.20 -12.13
N PRO A 138 2.35 -17.07 -11.82
CA PRO A 138 2.28 -18.00 -10.70
C PRO A 138 2.66 -17.29 -9.38
N LEU A 139 1.82 -16.36 -8.94
CA LEU A 139 2.10 -15.44 -7.83
C LEU A 139 2.37 -16.16 -6.51
N HIS A 140 1.71 -17.28 -6.23
CA HIS A 140 1.93 -18.07 -5.02
C HIS A 140 3.24 -18.88 -5.03
N ASP A 141 3.80 -19.15 -6.22
CA ASP A 141 5.05 -19.89 -6.37
C ASP A 141 6.28 -18.96 -6.32
N ARG A 142 6.10 -17.65 -6.33
CA ARG A 142 7.18 -16.66 -6.37
C ARG A 142 7.30 -15.96 -5.03
N VAL A 143 8.35 -16.30 -4.31
CA VAL A 143 8.62 -15.79 -2.96
C VAL A 143 9.84 -14.89 -2.99
N SER A 144 9.77 -13.74 -2.35
CA SER A 144 10.88 -12.80 -2.25
C SER A 144 10.97 -12.16 -0.85
N PRO A 145 12.18 -11.73 -0.44
CA PRO A 145 12.41 -11.20 0.90
C PRO A 145 11.65 -9.90 1.16
N HIS A 146 11.06 -9.80 2.38
CA HIS A 146 10.46 -8.59 2.94
C HIS A 146 11.07 -8.28 4.31
N MET A 147 11.43 -7.01 4.55
CA MET A 147 12.19 -6.58 5.73
C MET A 147 11.51 -6.88 7.10
N VAL A 148 10.18 -6.98 7.14
CA VAL A 148 9.41 -7.19 8.37
C VAL A 148 8.83 -8.61 8.44
N PHE A 149 8.38 -9.15 7.30
CA PHE A 149 7.72 -10.46 7.22
C PHE A 149 8.65 -11.59 6.75
N ASN A 150 9.93 -11.33 6.60
CA ASN A 150 10.98 -12.18 6.01
C ASN A 150 10.69 -12.45 4.54
N ASP A 151 9.74 -13.33 4.23
CA ASP A 151 9.38 -13.68 2.86
C ASP A 151 7.89 -13.42 2.63
N LEU A 152 7.57 -12.93 1.44
CA LEU A 152 6.21 -12.77 0.93
C LEU A 152 6.11 -13.37 -0.47
N ASP A 153 4.96 -13.98 -0.79
CA ASP A 153 4.62 -14.38 -2.15
C ASP A 153 4.09 -13.19 -2.97
N GLY A 154 3.94 -13.39 -4.29
CA GLY A 154 3.48 -12.33 -5.18
C GLY A 154 2.06 -11.82 -4.84
N CYS A 155 1.18 -12.71 -4.36
CA CYS A 155 -0.17 -12.34 -3.91
C CYS A 155 -0.11 -11.45 -2.65
N GLN A 156 0.77 -11.77 -1.70
CA GLN A 156 0.99 -10.98 -0.50
C GLN A 156 1.64 -9.63 -0.77
N TRP A 157 2.51 -9.53 -1.78
CA TRP A 157 3.04 -8.24 -2.24
C TRP A 157 1.94 -7.33 -2.82
N LEU A 158 0.98 -7.89 -3.57
CA LEU A 158 -0.20 -7.14 -4.02
C LEU A 158 -1.10 -6.72 -2.85
N LEU A 159 -1.31 -7.61 -1.88
CA LEU A 159 -2.05 -7.29 -0.65
C LEU A 159 -1.36 -6.18 0.14
N MET A 160 -0.02 -6.17 0.20
CA MET A 160 0.76 -5.14 0.88
C MET A 160 0.45 -3.74 0.35
N ILE A 161 0.20 -3.58 -0.95
CA ILE A 161 -0.21 -2.30 -1.55
C ILE A 161 -1.48 -1.76 -0.87
N ALA A 162 -2.50 -2.61 -0.73
CA ALA A 162 -3.76 -2.21 -0.11
C ALA A 162 -3.60 -1.87 1.38
N LEU A 163 -2.90 -2.74 2.12
CA LEU A 163 -2.72 -2.58 3.56
C LEU A 163 -1.84 -1.37 3.92
N HIS A 164 -0.82 -1.10 3.11
CA HIS A 164 0.02 0.09 3.25
C HIS A 164 -0.77 1.38 3.01
N SER A 165 -1.61 1.41 1.98
CA SER A 165 -2.49 2.55 1.72
C SER A 165 -3.47 2.79 2.86
N GLN A 166 -4.06 1.73 3.43
CA GLN A 166 -4.94 1.84 4.59
C GLN A 166 -4.19 2.40 5.81
N ARG A 167 -2.99 1.89 6.12
CA ARG A 167 -2.16 2.38 7.22
C ARG A 167 -1.93 3.89 7.17
N HIS A 168 -1.63 4.44 5.98
CA HIS A 168 -1.39 5.86 5.81
C HIS A 168 -2.68 6.69 5.74
N ALA A 169 -3.78 6.13 5.28
CA ALA A 169 -5.09 6.77 5.41
C ALA A 169 -5.51 6.92 6.88
N ASP A 170 -5.25 5.90 7.71
CA ASP A 170 -5.45 5.99 9.16
C ASP A 170 -4.55 7.07 9.80
N GLN A 171 -3.32 7.24 9.28
CA GLN A 171 -2.44 8.35 9.68
C GLN A 171 -3.01 9.72 9.29
N MET A 172 -3.56 9.88 8.09
CA MET A 172 -4.25 11.11 7.69
C MET A 172 -5.41 11.43 8.64
N ALA A 173 -6.19 10.42 9.01
CA ALA A 173 -7.27 10.58 9.99
C ALA A 173 -6.75 10.99 11.39
N GLU A 174 -5.57 10.54 11.80
CA GLU A 174 -4.91 11.00 13.03
C GLU A 174 -4.54 12.49 12.94
N VAL A 175 -3.95 12.93 11.83
CA VAL A 175 -3.61 14.35 11.58
C VAL A 175 -4.84 15.24 11.69
N LYS A 176 -5.97 14.84 11.12
CA LYS A 176 -7.26 15.58 11.19
C LYS A 176 -7.82 15.70 12.60
N ARG A 177 -7.51 14.75 13.49
CA ARG A 177 -7.96 14.80 14.89
C ARG A 177 -7.07 15.67 15.78
N HIS A 178 -5.98 16.20 15.27
CA HIS A 178 -5.11 17.06 16.05
C HIS A 178 -5.79 18.36 16.45
N ALA A 179 -5.58 18.82 17.69
CA ALA A 179 -6.28 20.00 18.24
C ALA A 179 -6.03 21.29 17.43
N ALA A 180 -4.85 21.42 16.83
CA ALA A 180 -4.46 22.56 16.00
C ALA A 180 -4.77 22.36 14.50
N TYR A 181 -5.48 21.30 14.10
CA TYR A 181 -5.83 21.10 12.69
C TYR A 181 -6.74 22.22 12.19
N PRO A 182 -6.49 22.84 11.02
CA PRO A 182 -7.27 23.94 10.46
C PRO A 182 -8.75 23.53 10.27
N LYS A 183 -9.67 24.38 10.79
CA LYS A 183 -11.12 24.14 10.70
C LYS A 183 -11.71 24.67 9.42
#